data_28223f179166babbf134d751fea15e13
#
_entry.id   28223f179166babbf134d751fea15e13
#
_cell.length_a   1.000
_cell.length_b   1.000
_cell.length_c   1.000
_cell.angle_alpha   90.00
_cell.angle_beta   90.00
_cell.angle_gamma   90.00
#
_symmetry.space_group_name_H-M   'P 1'
#
loop_
_entity.id
_entity.type
_entity.pdbx_description
1 polymer ?
#
loop_
_entity_poly.entity_id
_entity_poly.type
_entity_poly.pdbx_seq_one_letter_code
_entity_poly.pdbx_strand_id
1 'polypeptide(L)'
;QKMIEHHVITPFTTEWIIYNSITLTLILIVILFGRRLYDDGKHYLTLGLSTLFIIEFVVMEIFHYNKGFWFIEDSLPLHMCAIMWFVTIYLFISKSQWAFELMLFIGMPGGIHSLLTPELTHGTTLLDKIDYFLAHGGLVMAPFYAIFVLNMWPRKNAIWRAFLIINVIALAVGFVNWAVDANYCLLYTSPSPRDF
;
A
#
# COMPACT_ATOMS: atom_id res chain seq x y z
N GLN A 1 5.90 -25.18 -12.61
CA GLN A 1 5.36 -24.03 -11.87
C GLN A 1 6.14 -23.92 -10.56
N LYS A 2 6.99 -22.90 -10.39
CA LYS A 2 7.61 -22.64 -9.08
C LYS A 2 6.48 -22.25 -8.13
N MET A 3 6.24 -23.04 -7.10
CA MET A 3 5.35 -22.62 -6.01
C MET A 3 5.94 -21.34 -5.42
N ILE A 4 5.17 -20.27 -5.43
CA ILE A 4 5.53 -19.03 -4.74
C ILE A 4 5.45 -19.36 -3.25
N GLU A 5 6.58 -19.24 -2.56
CA GLU A 5 6.67 -19.59 -1.15
C GLU A 5 6.04 -18.44 -0.34
N HIS A 6 4.86 -18.69 0.21
CA HIS A 6 4.22 -17.79 1.15
C HIS A 6 5.01 -17.78 2.46
N HIS A 7 5.39 -16.59 2.91
CA HIS A 7 6.08 -16.42 4.18
C HIS A 7 5.26 -15.56 5.13
N VAL A 8 4.80 -16.16 6.22
CA VAL A 8 4.06 -15.47 7.27
C VAL A 8 5.02 -15.10 8.38
N ILE A 9 5.12 -13.81 8.69
CA ILE A 9 5.85 -13.34 9.88
C ILE A 9 4.88 -13.39 11.06
N THR A 10 5.11 -14.38 11.95
CA THR A 10 4.21 -14.58 13.10
C THR A 10 4.20 -13.35 14.02
N PRO A 11 3.03 -12.82 14.40
CA PRO A 11 2.92 -11.69 15.31
C PRO A 11 3.67 -11.92 16.63
N PHE A 12 4.23 -10.84 17.17
CA PHE A 12 4.99 -10.80 18.43
C PHE A 12 6.31 -11.58 18.44
N THR A 13 6.76 -12.13 17.32
CA THR A 13 8.13 -12.66 17.20
C THR A 13 9.14 -11.52 17.16
N THR A 14 10.41 -11.84 17.43
CA THR A 14 11.50 -10.85 17.36
C THR A 14 11.57 -10.17 15.99
N GLU A 15 11.40 -10.94 14.92
CA GLU A 15 11.37 -10.42 13.54
C GLU A 15 10.22 -9.41 13.36
N TRP A 16 9.02 -9.77 13.75
CA TRP A 16 7.84 -8.90 13.69
C TRP A 16 8.05 -7.60 14.47
N ILE A 17 8.59 -7.69 15.69
CA ILE A 17 8.86 -6.53 16.57
C ILE A 17 9.87 -5.59 15.89
N ILE A 18 10.97 -6.13 15.36
CA ILE A 18 12.02 -5.33 14.73
C ILE A 18 11.45 -4.56 13.53
N TYR A 19 10.83 -5.23 12.57
CA TYR A 19 10.33 -4.56 11.36
C TYR A 19 9.23 -3.54 11.67
N ASN A 20 8.27 -3.87 12.54
CA ASN A 20 7.23 -2.91 12.93
C ASN A 20 7.80 -1.72 13.71
N SER A 21 8.77 -1.94 14.59
CA SER A 21 9.41 -0.85 15.34
C SER A 21 10.18 0.09 14.42
N ILE A 22 10.91 -0.44 13.43
CA ILE A 22 11.61 0.37 12.41
C ILE A 22 10.57 1.17 11.62
N THR A 23 9.52 0.52 11.12
CA THR A 23 8.46 1.17 10.32
C THR A 23 7.80 2.31 11.10
N LEU A 24 7.37 2.07 12.33
CA LEU A 24 6.75 3.09 13.18
C LEU A 24 7.71 4.24 13.49
N THR A 25 8.99 3.93 13.74
CA THR A 25 10.02 4.94 13.99
C THR A 25 10.21 5.83 12.76
N LEU A 26 10.30 5.26 11.56
CA LEU A 26 10.42 6.01 10.31
C LEU A 26 9.19 6.89 10.05
N ILE A 27 7.98 6.38 10.28
CA ILE A 27 6.73 7.15 10.18
C ILE A 27 6.79 8.37 11.11
N LEU A 28 7.16 8.16 12.37
CA LEU A 28 7.27 9.25 13.35
C LEU A 28 8.33 10.28 12.95
N ILE A 29 9.51 9.84 12.51
CA ILE A 29 10.58 10.73 12.05
C ILE A 29 10.07 11.61 10.88
N VAL A 30 9.46 11.01 9.86
CA VAL A 30 8.98 11.74 8.68
C VAL A 30 7.93 12.78 9.07
N ILE A 31 6.96 12.41 9.94
CA ILE A 31 5.91 13.33 10.39
C ILE A 31 6.49 14.44 11.26
N LEU A 32 7.31 14.11 12.25
CA LEU A 32 7.90 15.12 13.15
C LEU A 32 8.84 16.07 12.44
N PHE A 33 9.63 15.57 11.50
CA PHE A 33 10.49 16.38 10.64
C PHE A 33 9.64 17.27 9.72
N GLY A 34 8.67 16.69 9.02
CA GLY A 34 7.80 17.42 8.10
C GLY A 34 7.03 18.56 8.78
N ARG A 35 6.58 18.38 10.03
CA ARG A 35 5.90 19.42 10.81
C ARG A 35 6.77 20.64 11.10
N ARG A 36 8.08 20.48 11.16
CA ARG A 36 9.05 21.55 11.47
C ARG A 36 9.46 22.35 10.24
N LEU A 37 9.13 21.86 9.04
CA LEU A 37 9.52 22.53 7.81
C LEU A 37 8.60 23.70 7.48
N TYR A 38 9.15 24.71 6.81
CA TYR A 38 8.38 25.75 6.12
C TYR A 38 7.68 25.16 4.88
N ASP A 39 6.78 25.90 4.27
CA ASP A 39 5.92 25.39 3.19
C ASP A 39 6.70 24.87 1.98
N ASP A 40 7.79 25.54 1.58
CA ASP A 40 8.68 25.04 0.53
C ASP A 40 9.32 23.70 0.92
N GLY A 41 9.81 23.59 2.16
CA GLY A 41 10.39 22.35 2.68
C GLY A 41 9.39 21.20 2.71
N LYS A 42 8.13 21.47 3.11
CA LYS A 42 7.05 20.48 3.06
C LYS A 42 6.75 20.04 1.63
N HIS A 43 6.78 21.00 0.67
CA HIS A 43 6.59 20.66 -0.75
C HIS A 43 7.69 19.71 -1.25
N TYR A 44 8.96 20.03 -1.01
CA TYR A 44 10.07 19.17 -1.43
C TYR A 44 10.06 17.82 -0.72
N LEU A 45 9.76 17.77 0.58
CA LEU A 45 9.63 16.49 1.31
C LEU A 45 8.51 15.64 0.72
N THR A 46 7.35 16.22 0.46
CA THR A 46 6.19 15.52 -0.12
C THR A 46 6.50 14.98 -1.51
N LEU A 47 7.18 15.78 -2.34
CA LEU A 47 7.63 15.35 -3.67
C LEU A 47 8.68 14.25 -3.58
N GLY A 48 9.63 14.36 -2.64
CA GLY A 48 10.64 13.34 -2.38
C GLY A 48 10.03 12.00 -1.96
N LEU A 49 9.02 12.02 -1.08
CA LEU A 49 8.27 10.81 -0.69
C LEU A 49 7.51 10.21 -1.87
N SER A 50 6.85 11.02 -2.70
CA SER A 50 6.21 10.54 -3.94
C SER A 50 7.21 9.85 -4.87
N THR A 51 8.36 10.49 -5.06
CA THR A 51 9.43 9.97 -5.93
C THR A 51 9.98 8.65 -5.39
N LEU A 52 10.22 8.58 -4.07
CA LEU A 52 10.64 7.34 -3.40
C LEU A 52 9.66 6.20 -3.66
N PHE A 53 8.36 6.46 -3.52
CA PHE A 53 7.32 5.45 -3.72
C PHE A 53 7.17 5.01 -5.17
N ILE A 54 7.38 5.91 -6.13
CA ILE A 54 7.42 5.55 -7.55
C ILE A 54 8.65 4.68 -7.85
N ILE A 55 9.82 5.06 -7.35
CA ILE A 55 11.07 4.31 -7.56
C ILE A 55 10.95 2.91 -6.94
N GLU A 56 10.45 2.83 -5.72
CA GLU A 56 10.26 1.56 -5.02
C GLU A 56 9.35 0.62 -5.84
N PHE A 57 8.19 1.09 -6.28
CA PHE A 57 7.28 0.32 -7.13
C PHE A 57 7.98 -0.19 -8.40
N VAL A 58 8.66 0.70 -9.14
CA VAL A 58 9.32 0.31 -10.40
C VAL A 58 10.45 -0.70 -10.15
N VAL A 59 11.24 -0.51 -9.10
CA VAL A 59 12.33 -1.43 -8.73
C VAL A 59 11.80 -2.80 -8.38
N MET A 60 10.71 -2.88 -7.61
CA MET A 60 10.12 -4.15 -7.21
C MET A 60 9.43 -4.88 -8.37
N GLU A 61 8.75 -4.17 -9.26
CA GLU A 61 8.20 -4.76 -10.47
C GLU A 61 9.29 -5.38 -11.36
N ILE A 62 10.39 -4.66 -11.58
CA ILE A 62 11.54 -5.17 -12.35
C ILE A 62 12.18 -6.38 -11.64
N PHE A 63 12.29 -6.33 -10.32
CA PHE A 63 12.87 -7.41 -9.52
C PHE A 63 12.03 -8.68 -9.59
N HIS A 64 10.70 -8.59 -9.43
CA HIS A 64 9.78 -9.73 -9.54
C HIS A 64 9.73 -10.28 -10.97
N TYR A 65 9.72 -9.41 -11.98
CA TYR A 65 9.80 -9.82 -13.38
C TYR A 65 11.07 -10.65 -13.67
N ASN A 66 12.23 -10.16 -13.23
CA ASN A 66 13.51 -10.84 -13.43
C ASN A 66 13.60 -12.19 -12.67
N LYS A 67 12.87 -12.33 -11.56
CA LYS A 67 12.77 -13.59 -10.83
C LYS A 67 11.78 -14.60 -11.46
N GLY A 68 11.02 -14.19 -12.46
CA GLY A 68 9.99 -15.01 -13.09
C GLY A 68 8.75 -15.21 -12.21
N PHE A 69 8.46 -14.25 -11.32
CA PHE A 69 7.27 -14.25 -10.46
C PHE A 69 6.14 -13.37 -11.02
N TRP A 70 6.31 -12.81 -12.23
CA TRP A 70 5.34 -11.93 -12.83
C TRP A 70 4.33 -12.70 -13.70
N PHE A 71 3.06 -12.66 -13.34
CA PHE A 71 1.94 -13.28 -14.05
C PHE A 71 0.77 -12.31 -14.09
N ILE A 72 0.10 -12.21 -15.24
CA ILE A 72 -1.00 -11.25 -15.44
C ILE A 72 -2.18 -11.49 -14.48
N GLU A 73 -2.35 -12.69 -13.98
CA GLU A 73 -3.45 -13.08 -13.10
C GLU A 73 -3.22 -12.70 -11.62
N ASP A 74 -1.98 -12.29 -11.28
CA ASP A 74 -1.60 -11.99 -9.89
C ASP A 74 -0.73 -10.73 -9.74
N SER A 75 0.03 -10.36 -10.77
CA SER A 75 1.04 -9.30 -10.64
C SER A 75 0.56 -7.91 -11.09
N LEU A 76 -0.63 -7.79 -11.68
CA LEU A 76 -1.17 -6.45 -11.92
C LEU A 76 -1.42 -5.74 -10.59
N PRO A 77 -1.16 -4.43 -10.50
CA PRO A 77 -1.32 -3.68 -9.25
C PRO A 77 -2.81 -3.40 -8.93
N LEU A 78 -3.62 -4.46 -8.92
CA LEU A 78 -5.06 -4.42 -8.69
C LEU A 78 -5.46 -4.98 -7.33
N HIS A 79 -4.51 -5.49 -6.53
CA HIS A 79 -4.74 -5.76 -5.12
C HIS A 79 -4.99 -4.46 -4.36
N MET A 80 -5.84 -4.51 -3.33
CA MET A 80 -6.28 -3.32 -2.60
C MET A 80 -5.11 -2.45 -2.13
N CYS A 81 -4.06 -3.06 -1.57
CA CYS A 81 -2.89 -2.34 -1.07
C CYS A 81 -2.12 -1.64 -2.21
N ALA A 82 -1.99 -2.30 -3.38
CA ALA A 82 -1.33 -1.71 -4.54
C ALA A 82 -2.14 -0.53 -5.11
N ILE A 83 -3.46 -0.65 -5.19
CA ILE A 83 -4.34 0.47 -5.58
C ILE A 83 -4.16 1.64 -4.61
N MET A 84 -4.18 1.37 -3.29
CA MET A 84 -3.98 2.41 -2.27
C MET A 84 -2.56 3.01 -2.33
N TRP A 85 -1.57 2.25 -2.77
CA TRP A 85 -0.23 2.76 -3.02
C TRP A 85 -0.22 3.85 -4.11
N PHE A 86 -0.88 3.62 -5.24
CA PHE A 86 -1.05 4.65 -6.27
C PHE A 86 -1.88 5.84 -5.79
N VAL A 87 -2.90 5.59 -4.98
CA VAL A 87 -3.67 6.67 -4.35
C VAL A 87 -2.79 7.50 -3.40
N THR A 88 -1.82 6.88 -2.70
CA THR A 88 -0.83 7.57 -1.87
C THR A 88 0.06 8.49 -2.72
N ILE A 89 0.62 7.99 -3.81
CA ILE A 89 1.44 8.78 -4.73
C ILE A 89 0.62 9.95 -5.28
N TYR A 90 -0.60 9.68 -5.73
CA TYR A 90 -1.50 10.70 -6.22
C TYR A 90 -1.86 11.75 -5.15
N LEU A 91 -2.11 11.33 -3.91
CA LEU A 91 -2.35 12.22 -2.78
C LEU A 91 -1.18 13.19 -2.57
N PHE A 92 0.05 12.69 -2.58
CA PHE A 92 1.23 13.51 -2.34
C PHE A 92 1.50 14.51 -3.47
N ILE A 93 1.26 14.13 -4.72
CA ILE A 93 1.43 15.02 -5.88
C ILE A 93 0.32 16.07 -5.95
N SER A 94 -0.94 15.64 -5.83
CA SER A 94 -2.12 16.47 -6.10
C SER A 94 -2.69 17.17 -4.86
N LYS A 95 -2.34 16.69 -3.65
CA LYS A 95 -2.98 17.08 -2.38
C LYS A 95 -4.50 16.93 -2.42
N SER A 96 -4.99 15.93 -3.17
CA SER A 96 -6.40 15.71 -3.44
C SER A 96 -7.16 15.30 -2.17
N GLN A 97 -8.24 16.00 -1.89
CA GLN A 97 -9.06 15.75 -0.71
C GLN A 97 -9.75 14.37 -0.74
N TRP A 98 -10.20 13.90 -1.90
CA TRP A 98 -10.82 12.58 -2.00
C TRP A 98 -9.80 11.45 -1.82
N ALA A 99 -8.58 11.64 -2.33
CA ALA A 99 -7.49 10.67 -2.16
C ALA A 99 -7.08 10.56 -0.68
N PHE A 100 -7.00 11.69 0.02
CA PHE A 100 -6.77 11.71 1.48
C PHE A 100 -7.86 10.95 2.24
N GLU A 101 -9.14 11.23 1.93
CA GLU A 101 -10.26 10.56 2.59
C GLU A 101 -10.28 9.06 2.32
N LEU A 102 -9.96 8.64 1.09
CA LEU A 102 -9.84 7.22 0.74
C LEU A 102 -8.67 6.55 1.49
N MET A 103 -7.52 7.22 1.56
CA MET A 103 -6.38 6.72 2.33
C MET A 103 -6.68 6.62 3.82
N LEU A 104 -7.40 7.58 4.38
CA LEU A 104 -7.76 7.60 5.80
C LEU A 104 -8.69 6.44 6.19
N PHE A 105 -9.69 6.14 5.36
CA PHE A 105 -10.73 5.16 5.71
C PHE A 105 -10.51 3.77 5.13
N ILE A 106 -9.68 3.61 4.10
CA ILE A 106 -9.42 2.33 3.43
C ILE A 106 -7.93 1.98 3.49
N GLY A 107 -7.05 2.86 3.00
CA GLY A 107 -5.62 2.57 2.91
C GLY A 107 -4.97 2.34 4.27
N MET A 108 -5.21 3.22 5.24
CA MET A 108 -4.64 3.11 6.57
C MET A 108 -5.11 1.86 7.34
N PRO A 109 -6.41 1.55 7.44
CA PRO A 109 -6.85 0.31 8.07
C PRO A 109 -6.26 -0.94 7.40
N GLY A 110 -6.20 -0.97 6.07
CA GLY A 110 -5.55 -2.06 5.34
C GLY A 110 -4.07 -2.18 5.66
N GLY A 111 -3.34 -1.06 5.66
CA GLY A 111 -1.92 -1.02 6.04
C GLY A 111 -1.68 -1.48 7.48
N ILE A 112 -2.50 -1.04 8.43
CA ILE A 112 -2.41 -1.49 9.83
C ILE A 112 -2.64 -3.00 9.92
N HIS A 113 -3.67 -3.53 9.27
CA HIS A 113 -3.95 -4.97 9.26
C HIS A 113 -2.77 -5.76 8.70
N SER A 114 -2.18 -5.32 7.58
CA SER A 114 -1.02 -5.96 6.98
C SER A 114 0.23 -5.91 7.88
N LEU A 115 0.45 -4.82 8.62
CA LEU A 115 1.55 -4.72 9.58
C LEU A 115 1.34 -5.59 10.83
N LEU A 116 0.09 -5.84 11.22
CA LEU A 116 -0.23 -6.72 12.35
C LEU A 116 -0.04 -8.19 12.01
N THR A 117 -0.40 -8.59 10.80
CA THR A 117 -0.33 -9.99 10.31
C THR A 117 0.40 -10.05 8.97
N PRO A 118 1.74 -9.84 8.95
CA PRO A 118 2.48 -9.76 7.70
C PRO A 118 2.52 -11.11 6.98
N GLU A 119 2.06 -11.11 5.73
CA GLU A 119 2.13 -12.25 4.82
C GLU A 119 2.76 -11.81 3.49
N LEU A 120 3.96 -12.33 3.21
CA LEU A 120 4.69 -12.04 1.98
C LEU A 120 4.33 -13.10 0.94
N THR A 121 3.80 -12.67 -0.20
CA THR A 121 3.30 -13.56 -1.26
C THR A 121 4.27 -13.74 -2.42
N HIS A 122 5.29 -12.89 -2.56
CA HIS A 122 6.17 -12.86 -3.73
C HIS A 122 7.64 -13.18 -3.43
N GLY A 123 7.97 -13.59 -2.20
CA GLY A 123 9.33 -13.97 -1.83
C GLY A 123 9.65 -13.77 -0.36
N THR A 124 10.84 -14.22 0.05
CA THR A 124 11.28 -14.23 1.44
C THR A 124 12.61 -13.51 1.64
N THR A 125 13.12 -12.84 0.60
CA THR A 125 14.39 -12.13 0.68
C THR A 125 14.28 -10.90 1.55
N LEU A 126 15.44 -10.37 1.98
CA LEU A 126 15.47 -9.12 2.73
C LEU A 126 14.82 -7.96 1.95
N LEU A 127 14.97 -7.95 0.62
CA LEU A 127 14.37 -6.92 -0.22
C LEU A 127 12.85 -7.02 -0.23
N ASP A 128 12.31 -8.24 -0.34
CA ASP A 128 10.84 -8.48 -0.28
C ASP A 128 10.27 -8.01 1.08
N LYS A 129 11.01 -8.23 2.18
CA LYS A 129 10.59 -7.77 3.51
C LYS A 129 10.64 -6.24 3.64
N ILE A 130 11.71 -5.61 3.15
CA ILE A 130 11.82 -4.14 3.16
C ILE A 130 10.68 -3.52 2.35
N ASP A 131 10.43 -4.01 1.16
CA ASP A 131 9.32 -3.61 0.30
C ASP A 131 7.98 -3.71 1.02
N TYR A 132 7.68 -4.88 1.57
CA TYR A 132 6.43 -5.11 2.29
C TYR A 132 6.18 -4.09 3.40
N PHE A 133 7.18 -3.87 4.26
CA PHE A 133 7.04 -2.95 5.40
C PHE A 133 7.09 -1.48 4.97
N LEU A 134 7.82 -1.14 3.90
CA LEU A 134 7.82 0.20 3.32
C LEU A 134 6.47 0.53 2.68
N ALA A 135 5.93 -0.37 1.87
CA ALA A 135 4.64 -0.21 1.22
C ALA A 135 3.51 -0.05 2.26
N HIS A 136 3.34 -1.03 3.15
CA HIS A 136 2.25 -0.99 4.12
C HIS A 136 2.44 0.10 5.19
N GLY A 137 3.69 0.38 5.59
CA GLY A 137 4.02 1.54 6.43
C GLY A 137 3.70 2.86 5.74
N GLY A 138 3.93 2.96 4.43
CA GLY A 138 3.55 4.11 3.60
C GLY A 138 2.04 4.36 3.58
N LEU A 139 1.23 3.29 3.48
CA LEU A 139 -0.24 3.40 3.55
C LEU A 139 -0.71 3.95 4.91
N VAL A 140 -0.06 3.56 6.00
CA VAL A 140 -0.35 4.08 7.34
C VAL A 140 0.16 5.52 7.49
N MET A 141 1.37 5.80 6.99
CA MET A 141 1.99 7.12 7.10
C MET A 141 1.21 8.19 6.34
N ALA A 142 0.71 7.89 5.14
CA ALA A 142 0.15 8.88 4.22
C ALA A 142 -0.99 9.74 4.83
N PRO A 143 -2.04 9.18 5.46
CA PRO A 143 -3.09 9.99 6.05
C PRO A 143 -2.61 10.75 7.30
N PHE A 144 -1.73 10.19 8.12
CA PHE A 144 -1.14 10.93 9.24
C PHE A 144 -0.25 12.09 8.75
N TYR A 145 0.54 11.86 7.70
CA TYR A 145 1.31 12.93 7.07
C TYR A 145 0.41 14.03 6.51
N ALA A 146 -0.68 13.65 5.83
CA ALA A 146 -1.66 14.60 5.32
C ALA A 146 -2.30 15.45 6.44
N ILE A 147 -2.66 14.83 7.56
CA ILE A 147 -3.22 15.55 8.72
C ILE A 147 -2.18 16.45 9.36
N PHE A 148 -1.03 15.93 9.75
CA PHE A 148 -0.10 16.62 10.63
C PHE A 148 0.91 17.54 9.90
N VAL A 149 1.18 17.30 8.64
CA VAL A 149 2.13 18.09 7.84
C VAL A 149 1.43 18.97 6.82
N LEU A 150 0.42 18.42 6.10
CA LEU A 150 -0.31 19.15 5.07
C LEU A 150 -1.58 19.84 5.59
N ASN A 151 -1.93 19.66 6.87
CA ASN A 151 -3.12 20.23 7.52
C ASN A 151 -4.45 19.85 6.83
N MET A 152 -4.53 18.64 6.28
CA MET A 152 -5.75 18.11 5.65
C MET A 152 -6.66 17.48 6.71
N TRP A 153 -7.97 17.73 6.61
CA TRP A 153 -8.96 17.16 7.52
C TRP A 153 -10.12 16.55 6.72
N PRO A 154 -10.72 15.43 7.19
CA PRO A 154 -11.82 14.81 6.48
C PRO A 154 -13.05 15.72 6.49
N ARG A 155 -13.71 15.83 5.34
CA ARG A 155 -14.95 16.60 5.20
C ARG A 155 -16.13 15.84 5.79
N LYS A 156 -17.21 16.54 6.06
CA LYS A 156 -18.47 15.91 6.45
C LYS A 156 -18.86 14.81 5.43
N ASN A 157 -19.29 13.67 5.92
CA ASN A 157 -19.64 12.49 5.12
C ASN A 157 -18.47 11.86 4.31
N ALA A 158 -17.22 12.09 4.69
CA ALA A 158 -16.05 11.54 4.03
C ALA A 158 -16.07 10.01 3.96
N ILE A 159 -16.53 9.35 5.02
CA ILE A 159 -16.64 7.88 5.06
C ILE A 159 -17.57 7.34 3.96
N TRP A 160 -18.70 8.01 3.69
CA TRP A 160 -19.62 7.60 2.65
C TRP A 160 -19.03 7.80 1.24
N ARG A 161 -18.26 8.88 1.04
CA ARG A 161 -17.53 9.08 -0.23
C ARG A 161 -16.47 8.01 -0.42
N ALA A 162 -15.68 7.70 0.61
CA ALA A 162 -14.69 6.63 0.56
C ALA A 162 -15.36 5.28 0.26
N PHE A 163 -16.49 4.99 0.92
CA PHE A 163 -17.29 3.79 0.67
C PHE A 163 -17.78 3.70 -0.79
N LEU A 164 -18.31 4.78 -1.34
CA LEU A 164 -18.75 4.79 -2.74
C LEU A 164 -17.59 4.59 -3.71
N ILE A 165 -16.46 5.29 -3.49
CA ILE A 165 -15.28 5.16 -4.36
C ILE A 165 -14.75 3.73 -4.33
N ILE A 166 -14.63 3.11 -3.15
CA ILE A 166 -14.10 1.75 -3.06
C ILE A 166 -15.02 0.71 -3.72
N ASN A 167 -16.34 0.91 -3.68
CA ASN A 167 -17.28 0.05 -4.40
C ASN A 167 -17.13 0.19 -5.93
N VAL A 168 -16.92 1.40 -6.44
CA VAL A 168 -16.64 1.61 -7.86
C VAL A 168 -15.33 0.93 -8.27
N ILE A 169 -14.29 1.04 -7.44
CA ILE A 169 -13.01 0.35 -7.67
C ILE A 169 -13.23 -1.16 -7.65
N ALA A 170 -13.96 -1.71 -6.67
CA ALA A 170 -14.25 -3.13 -6.57
C ALA A 170 -15.00 -3.67 -7.80
N LEU A 171 -15.96 -2.90 -8.34
CA LEU A 171 -16.65 -3.25 -9.58
C LEU A 171 -15.70 -3.27 -10.78
N ALA A 172 -14.83 -2.29 -10.90
CA ALA A 172 -13.83 -2.24 -11.97
C ALA A 172 -12.84 -3.41 -11.88
N VAL A 173 -12.34 -3.72 -10.67
CA VAL A 173 -11.47 -4.88 -10.43
C VAL A 173 -12.21 -6.19 -10.70
N GLY A 174 -13.47 -6.30 -10.32
CA GLY A 174 -14.31 -7.47 -10.63
C GLY A 174 -14.46 -7.71 -12.13
N PHE A 175 -14.61 -6.64 -12.92
CA PHE A 175 -14.63 -6.74 -14.39
C PHE A 175 -13.27 -7.23 -14.94
N VAL A 176 -12.15 -6.71 -14.43
CA VAL A 176 -10.82 -7.16 -14.85
C VAL A 176 -10.61 -8.63 -14.46
N ASN A 177 -10.98 -9.02 -13.23
CA ASN A 177 -10.90 -10.42 -12.77
C ASN A 177 -11.63 -11.35 -13.74
N TRP A 178 -12.84 -10.97 -14.16
CA TRP A 178 -13.59 -11.74 -15.14
C TRP A 178 -12.88 -11.81 -16.50
N ALA A 179 -12.27 -10.71 -16.95
CA ALA A 179 -11.64 -10.62 -18.27
C ALA A 179 -10.32 -11.40 -18.38
N VAL A 180 -9.55 -11.51 -17.28
CA VAL A 180 -8.23 -12.17 -17.25
C VAL A 180 -8.18 -13.45 -16.41
N ASP A 181 -9.34 -13.96 -15.96
CA ASP A 181 -9.48 -15.14 -15.10
C ASP A 181 -8.63 -15.05 -13.81
N ALA A 182 -8.68 -13.89 -13.16
CA ALA A 182 -7.93 -13.58 -11.94
C ALA A 182 -8.85 -13.42 -10.72
N ASN A 183 -8.25 -13.28 -9.53
CA ASN A 183 -9.00 -13.01 -8.30
C ASN A 183 -8.36 -11.87 -7.47
N TYR A 184 -8.09 -10.75 -8.11
CA TYR A 184 -7.60 -9.55 -7.41
C TYR A 184 -8.59 -9.10 -6.34
N CYS A 185 -8.08 -8.62 -5.23
CA CYS A 185 -8.84 -8.22 -4.04
C CYS A 185 -9.68 -9.36 -3.42
N LEU A 186 -9.44 -10.62 -3.78
CA LEU A 186 -10.17 -11.79 -3.29
C LEU A 186 -11.70 -11.61 -3.36
N LEU A 187 -12.18 -11.08 -4.49
CA LEU A 187 -13.60 -10.79 -4.69
C LEU A 187 -14.45 -12.08 -4.85
N TYR A 188 -13.80 -13.19 -5.16
CA TYR A 188 -14.46 -14.51 -5.30
C TYR A 188 -13.99 -15.46 -4.21
N THR A 189 -14.88 -16.30 -3.74
CA THR A 189 -14.61 -17.38 -2.78
C THR A 189 -14.27 -18.71 -3.45
N SER A 190 -14.40 -18.80 -4.77
CA SER A 190 -14.02 -20.00 -5.52
C SER A 190 -12.51 -20.17 -5.54
N PRO A 191 -11.99 -21.39 -5.31
CA PRO A 191 -10.60 -21.67 -5.55
C PRO A 191 -10.27 -21.35 -7.02
N SER A 192 -9.09 -20.80 -7.25
CA SER A 192 -8.60 -20.58 -8.61
C SER A 192 -8.63 -21.91 -9.37
N PRO A 193 -8.92 -21.93 -10.69
CA PRO A 193 -8.79 -23.14 -11.51
C PRO A 193 -7.42 -23.80 -11.40
N ARG A 194 -6.44 -23.12 -10.81
CA ARG A 194 -5.08 -23.61 -10.53
C ARG A 194 -4.93 -24.36 -9.23
N ASP A 195 -5.94 -24.35 -8.37
CA ASP A 195 -5.92 -25.06 -7.09
C ASP A 195 -6.36 -26.55 -7.25
N PHE A 196 -6.57 -27.00 -8.50
CA PHE A 196 -6.90 -28.38 -8.88
C PHE A 196 -5.83 -29.03 -9.74
#